data_72445246fd6be4a665705fd4a17751be
#
_entry.id   72445246fd6be4a665705fd4a17751be
#
_cell.length_a   1.000
_cell.length_b   1.000
_cell.length_c   1.000
_cell.angle_alpha   90.00
_cell.angle_beta   90.00
_cell.angle_gamma   90.00
#
_symmetry.space_group_name_H-M   'P 1'
#
loop_
_entity.id
_entity.type
_entity.pdbx_description
1 polymer ?
#
loop_
_entity_poly.entity_id
_entity_poly.type
_entity_poly.pdbx_seq_one_letter_code
_entity_poly.pdbx_strand_id
1 'polypeptide(L)'
;MRNSSCIKIICLVAALAFSSLFAGAIRSQGSAGASQLLIPVGAQNLALGGANVSLVNGVSALYINPAGTSGLEGSGQVSVSDMTYIADIGITYAGLVTSLGSLGSFGVSIKTLDFGDIPVTTATETEGTGAFFSPNFLTLTTNYSRQFSDNARFGVNLKLISEQIMSTTANGFATDLGVQYAFENLPLSVGVALKNLGGRMTYNGSDLEQNQVPAGSESGTIVERFRIHAQSFELPALLDIGLTYQPIAGLELMGAFTNNSASTNTLNFAGKYSLKGIWVGGGMSTASIIGDQGENTDAQWDDMTKSLYGASLGAGVSVPLGELKLDISYSLRTVNNYFENNNILEMTIGF
;
A
#
# COMPACT_ATOMS: atom_id res chain seq x y z
N MET A 1 24.27 31.67 -5.10
CA MET A 1 23.29 31.60 -4.02
C MET A 1 22.30 30.42 -4.15
N ARG A 2 22.16 29.79 -5.33
CA ARG A 2 21.22 28.65 -5.61
C ARG A 2 21.63 27.32 -4.97
N ASN A 3 22.93 27.05 -4.77
CA ASN A 3 23.42 25.81 -4.13
C ASN A 3 23.08 25.68 -2.63
N SER A 4 22.94 26.80 -1.91
CA SER A 4 22.67 26.73 -0.46
C SER A 4 21.24 26.27 -0.13
N SER A 5 20.27 26.51 -1.03
CA SER A 5 18.90 26.07 -0.83
C SER A 5 18.75 24.57 -1.05
N CYS A 6 19.43 23.98 -2.05
CA CYS A 6 19.45 22.54 -2.27
C CYS A 6 20.08 21.79 -1.11
N ILE A 7 21.19 22.29 -0.57
CA ILE A 7 21.84 21.69 0.61
C ILE A 7 20.91 21.73 1.82
N LYS A 8 20.16 22.83 2.02
CA LYS A 8 19.18 22.95 3.11
C LYS A 8 18.04 21.96 2.97
N ILE A 9 17.52 21.74 1.76
CA ILE A 9 16.45 20.76 1.49
C ILE A 9 16.98 19.33 1.73
N ILE A 10 18.17 19.00 1.26
CA ILE A 10 18.82 17.70 1.50
C ILE A 10 19.02 17.49 3.00
N CYS A 11 19.52 18.49 3.73
CA CYS A 11 19.71 18.43 5.17
C CYS A 11 18.37 18.31 5.90
N LEU A 12 17.31 18.98 5.44
CA LEU A 12 15.97 18.88 6.02
C LEU A 12 15.36 17.49 5.80
N VAL A 13 15.47 16.96 4.58
CA VAL A 13 15.00 15.60 4.26
C VAL A 13 15.80 14.56 5.03
N ALA A 14 17.11 14.70 5.10
CA ALA A 14 17.97 13.83 5.90
C ALA A 14 17.66 13.92 7.41
N ALA A 15 17.39 15.11 7.93
CA ALA A 15 17.00 15.30 9.33
C ALA A 15 15.62 14.70 9.64
N LEU A 16 14.65 14.84 8.73
CA LEU A 16 13.33 14.20 8.83
C LEU A 16 13.45 12.67 8.75
N ALA A 17 14.25 12.15 7.82
CA ALA A 17 14.55 10.72 7.73
C ALA A 17 15.23 10.21 9.00
N PHE A 18 16.18 10.96 9.54
CA PHE A 18 16.89 10.59 10.76
C PHE A 18 16.00 10.64 12.00
N SER A 19 15.11 11.63 12.11
CA SER A 19 14.14 11.70 13.22
C SER A 19 13.10 10.60 13.16
N SER A 20 12.67 10.19 11.96
CA SER A 20 11.69 9.11 11.79
C SER A 20 12.28 7.71 12.08
N LEU A 21 13.61 7.54 11.99
CA LEU A 21 14.28 6.31 12.40
C LEU A 21 14.02 5.97 13.89
N PHE A 22 13.80 6.97 14.74
CA PHE A 22 13.54 6.79 16.18
C PHE A 22 12.05 6.71 16.56
N ALA A 23 11.14 6.85 15.59
CA ALA A 23 9.70 6.95 15.87
C ALA A 23 8.96 5.60 15.91
N GLY A 24 9.60 4.48 15.60
CA GLY A 24 8.94 3.16 15.56
C GLY A 24 9.08 2.41 16.88
N ALA A 25 7.99 2.25 17.63
CA ALA A 25 7.99 1.39 18.81
C ALA A 25 7.41 0.01 18.45
N ILE A 26 8.10 -1.07 18.86
CA ILE A 26 7.66 -2.48 18.73
C ILE A 26 6.26 -2.72 19.35
N ARG A 27 5.82 -1.82 20.23
CA ARG A 27 4.57 -1.94 20.99
C ARG A 27 3.28 -1.74 20.20
N SER A 28 3.34 -1.26 18.95
CA SER A 28 2.16 -0.98 18.13
C SER A 28 1.84 -2.05 17.06
N GLN A 29 2.60 -3.15 17.01
CA GLN A 29 2.33 -4.23 16.07
C GLN A 29 0.95 -4.83 16.28
N GLY A 30 0.15 -4.90 15.20
CA GLY A 30 -1.19 -5.47 15.19
C GLY A 30 -2.27 -4.61 15.84
N SER A 31 -2.00 -3.34 16.18
CA SER A 31 -2.99 -2.44 16.80
C SER A 31 -3.91 -1.73 15.81
N ALA A 32 -3.59 -1.72 14.52
CA ALA A 32 -4.41 -1.14 13.46
C ALA A 32 -5.20 -2.22 12.70
N GLY A 33 -6.39 -1.85 12.23
CA GLY A 33 -7.15 -2.60 11.24
C GLY A 33 -6.90 -2.09 9.84
N ALA A 34 -7.81 -2.36 8.91
CA ALA A 34 -7.73 -1.97 7.50
C ALA A 34 -6.39 -2.36 6.84
N SER A 35 -5.91 -3.57 7.13
CA SER A 35 -4.63 -4.11 6.65
C SER A 35 -4.54 -4.16 5.12
N GLN A 36 -5.68 -4.19 4.41
CA GLN A 36 -5.71 -4.09 2.95
C GLN A 36 -5.04 -2.82 2.42
N LEU A 37 -4.96 -1.75 3.21
CA LEU A 37 -4.25 -0.52 2.82
C LEU A 37 -2.74 -0.71 2.68
N LEU A 38 -2.16 -1.70 3.36
CA LEU A 38 -0.74 -2.03 3.33
C LEU A 38 -0.35 -2.95 2.17
N ILE A 39 -1.32 -3.61 1.52
CA ILE A 39 -1.06 -4.55 0.44
C ILE A 39 -0.72 -3.78 -0.83
N PRO A 40 0.49 -3.97 -1.41
CA PRO A 40 0.90 -3.27 -2.61
C PRO A 40 0.07 -3.69 -3.82
N VAL A 41 -0.06 -2.79 -4.78
CA VAL A 41 -0.71 -3.02 -6.08
C VAL A 41 0.21 -2.55 -7.20
N GLY A 42 0.04 -3.12 -8.39
CA GLY A 42 0.87 -2.82 -9.55
C GLY A 42 2.14 -3.67 -9.59
N ALA A 43 2.42 -4.26 -10.77
CA ALA A 43 3.52 -5.21 -10.92
C ALA A 43 4.89 -4.54 -10.66
N GLN A 44 5.10 -3.34 -11.21
CA GLN A 44 6.34 -2.62 -11.00
C GLN A 44 6.55 -2.24 -9.51
N ASN A 45 5.49 -1.84 -8.81
CA ASN A 45 5.55 -1.49 -7.40
C ASN A 45 5.93 -2.70 -6.54
N LEU A 46 5.35 -3.87 -6.85
CA LEU A 46 5.68 -5.12 -6.16
C LEU A 46 7.13 -5.53 -6.44
N ALA A 47 7.58 -5.51 -7.71
CA ALA A 47 8.94 -5.85 -8.11
C ALA A 47 10.01 -5.02 -7.39
N LEU A 48 9.73 -3.73 -7.21
CA LEU A 48 10.66 -2.78 -6.59
C LEU A 48 10.52 -2.68 -5.07
N GLY A 49 9.71 -3.58 -4.44
CA GLY A 49 9.55 -3.63 -3.00
C GLY A 49 9.09 -2.31 -2.35
N GLY A 50 8.40 -1.44 -3.12
CA GLY A 50 7.96 -0.12 -2.66
C GLY A 50 9.08 0.94 -2.56
N ALA A 51 10.27 0.68 -3.12
CA ALA A 51 11.39 1.63 -3.08
C ALA A 51 11.25 2.81 -4.08
N ASN A 52 10.28 2.77 -4.99
CA ASN A 52 10.09 3.72 -6.09
C ASN A 52 9.34 5.01 -5.73
N VAL A 53 9.29 5.39 -4.45
CA VAL A 53 8.54 6.55 -3.92
C VAL A 53 8.88 7.86 -4.62
N SER A 54 10.15 8.04 -5.00
CA SER A 54 10.69 9.30 -5.54
C SER A 54 10.52 9.46 -7.05
N LEU A 55 10.25 8.37 -7.81
CA LEU A 55 10.25 8.40 -9.27
C LEU A 55 9.01 7.73 -9.90
N VAL A 56 8.16 7.09 -9.11
CA VAL A 56 6.91 6.52 -9.62
C VAL A 56 6.07 7.59 -10.30
N ASN A 57 5.48 7.25 -11.46
CA ASN A 57 4.64 8.16 -12.25
C ASN A 57 3.37 7.49 -12.76
N GLY A 58 2.47 8.29 -13.34
CA GLY A 58 1.24 7.83 -13.96
C GLY A 58 0.31 7.09 -12.98
N VAL A 59 -0.38 6.08 -13.48
CA VAL A 59 -1.39 5.33 -12.71
C VAL A 59 -0.80 4.56 -11.54
N SER A 60 0.43 4.06 -11.66
CA SER A 60 1.12 3.33 -10.58
C SER A 60 1.42 4.22 -9.35
N ALA A 61 1.45 5.53 -9.55
CA ALA A 61 1.67 6.51 -8.48
C ALA A 61 0.47 6.66 -7.53
N LEU A 62 -0.74 6.32 -7.95
CA LEU A 62 -1.96 6.40 -7.12
C LEU A 62 -1.80 5.68 -5.76
N TYR A 63 -1.03 4.59 -5.73
CA TYR A 63 -0.81 3.81 -4.51
C TYR A 63 0.47 4.22 -3.76
N ILE A 64 1.56 4.49 -4.48
CA ILE A 64 2.89 4.70 -3.88
C ILE A 64 3.09 6.14 -3.41
N ASN A 65 2.91 7.10 -4.33
CA ASN A 65 3.10 8.52 -4.04
C ASN A 65 2.19 9.36 -4.94
N PRO A 66 1.13 9.98 -4.38
CA PRO A 66 0.13 10.69 -5.18
C PRO A 66 0.68 11.84 -6.04
N ALA A 67 1.86 12.37 -5.73
CA ALA A 67 2.49 13.41 -6.54
C ALA A 67 2.90 12.92 -7.94
N GLY A 68 3.21 11.64 -8.07
CA GLY A 68 3.68 11.06 -9.32
C GLY A 68 2.63 10.98 -10.41
N THR A 69 1.34 11.09 -10.11
CA THR A 69 0.29 11.08 -11.12
C THR A 69 0.39 12.27 -12.09
N SER A 70 0.94 13.41 -11.66
CA SER A 70 1.23 14.55 -12.55
C SER A 70 2.46 14.35 -13.45
N GLY A 71 3.19 13.26 -13.27
CA GLY A 71 4.26 12.82 -14.18
C GLY A 71 3.76 11.87 -15.28
N LEU A 72 2.47 11.85 -15.55
CA LEU A 72 1.85 11.07 -16.60
C LEU A 72 2.45 11.40 -17.97
N GLU A 73 2.78 10.37 -18.75
CA GLU A 73 3.12 10.47 -20.16
C GLU A 73 1.85 10.34 -21.00
N GLY A 74 1.57 11.30 -21.89
CA GLY A 74 0.35 11.31 -22.71
C GLY A 74 -0.82 12.01 -22.01
N SER A 75 -2.03 11.74 -22.51
CA SER A 75 -3.28 12.36 -22.05
C SER A 75 -3.92 11.58 -20.90
N GLY A 76 -3.69 10.27 -20.84
CA GLY A 76 -4.24 9.41 -19.81
C GLY A 76 -3.61 8.03 -19.76
N GLN A 77 -3.85 7.34 -18.66
CA GLN A 77 -3.49 5.92 -18.47
C GLN A 77 -4.59 5.19 -17.71
N VAL A 78 -4.89 3.99 -18.17
CA VAL A 78 -5.75 3.02 -17.45
C VAL A 78 -4.91 1.80 -17.14
N SER A 79 -4.98 1.31 -15.92
CA SER A 79 -4.32 0.05 -15.52
C SER A 79 -5.29 -0.87 -14.82
N VAL A 80 -5.10 -2.17 -15.06
CA VAL A 80 -5.75 -3.25 -14.32
C VAL A 80 -4.66 -4.24 -13.90
N SER A 81 -4.69 -4.65 -12.66
CA SER A 81 -3.81 -5.71 -12.16
C SER A 81 -4.57 -6.70 -11.29
N ASP A 82 -4.13 -7.93 -11.36
CA ASP A 82 -4.62 -9.04 -10.56
C ASP A 82 -3.44 -9.70 -9.84
N MET A 83 -3.60 -9.95 -8.54
CA MET A 83 -2.55 -10.50 -7.69
C MET A 83 -3.08 -11.65 -6.84
N THR A 84 -2.38 -12.77 -6.84
CA THR A 84 -2.51 -13.80 -5.81
C THR A 84 -1.63 -13.39 -4.61
N TYR A 85 -2.30 -13.17 -3.49
CA TYR A 85 -1.66 -12.77 -2.23
C TYR A 85 -1.50 -13.98 -1.31
N ILE A 86 -1.09 -13.78 -0.06
CA ILE A 86 -0.98 -14.86 0.94
C ILE A 86 -2.33 -15.54 1.18
N ALA A 87 -2.32 -16.84 1.46
CA ALA A 87 -3.51 -17.65 1.71
C ALA A 87 -4.56 -17.60 0.57
N ASP A 88 -4.11 -17.54 -0.68
CA ASP A 88 -4.91 -17.51 -1.89
C ASP A 88 -5.90 -16.33 -2.00
N ILE A 89 -5.69 -15.29 -1.19
CA ILE A 89 -6.50 -14.06 -1.30
C ILE A 89 -6.20 -13.40 -2.65
N GLY A 90 -7.25 -13.24 -3.46
CA GLY A 90 -7.20 -12.51 -4.72
C GLY A 90 -7.26 -11.00 -4.49
N ILE A 91 -6.44 -10.22 -5.20
CA ILE A 91 -6.49 -8.76 -5.13
C ILE A 91 -6.59 -8.21 -6.54
N THR A 92 -7.72 -7.60 -6.84
CA THR A 92 -7.94 -6.89 -8.10
C THR A 92 -7.81 -5.39 -7.86
N TYR A 93 -7.05 -4.75 -8.74
CA TYR A 93 -6.88 -3.31 -8.74
C TYR A 93 -7.11 -2.76 -10.14
N ALA A 94 -7.86 -1.66 -10.23
CA ALA A 94 -8.01 -0.88 -11.45
C ALA A 94 -7.81 0.60 -11.14
N GLY A 95 -7.11 1.30 -12.04
CA GLY A 95 -6.82 2.73 -11.91
C GLY A 95 -6.91 3.46 -13.24
N LEU A 96 -7.28 4.72 -13.16
CA LEU A 96 -7.29 5.68 -14.26
C LEU A 96 -6.62 6.96 -13.79
N VAL A 97 -5.74 7.52 -14.59
CA VAL A 97 -5.19 8.86 -14.41
C VAL A 97 -5.32 9.61 -15.73
N THR A 98 -5.75 10.86 -15.68
CA THR A 98 -5.86 11.74 -16.85
C THR A 98 -5.21 13.08 -16.59
N SER A 99 -4.59 13.64 -17.61
CA SER A 99 -4.04 14.98 -17.59
C SER A 99 -5.15 16.02 -17.77
N LEU A 100 -5.16 17.04 -16.94
CA LEU A 100 -6.01 18.22 -17.06
C LEU A 100 -5.22 19.42 -17.62
N GLY A 101 -4.13 19.16 -18.33
CA GLY A 101 -3.23 20.17 -18.87
C GLY A 101 -2.57 21.00 -17.76
N SER A 102 -2.65 22.31 -17.85
CA SER A 102 -2.05 23.24 -16.86
C SER A 102 -2.69 23.16 -15.46
N LEU A 103 -3.86 22.54 -15.33
CA LEU A 103 -4.53 22.35 -14.05
C LEU A 103 -3.94 21.19 -13.23
N GLY A 104 -3.15 20.33 -13.86
CA GLY A 104 -2.56 19.15 -13.21
C GLY A 104 -3.13 17.84 -13.72
N SER A 105 -3.24 16.82 -12.89
CA SER A 105 -3.85 15.52 -13.22
C SER A 105 -4.87 15.11 -12.18
N PHE A 106 -5.82 14.32 -12.66
CA PHE A 106 -6.85 13.70 -11.85
C PHE A 106 -6.78 12.18 -12.00
N GLY A 107 -6.98 11.47 -10.90
CA GLY A 107 -6.96 10.02 -10.90
C GLY A 107 -8.05 9.42 -10.05
N VAL A 108 -8.43 8.19 -10.39
CA VAL A 108 -9.33 7.35 -9.59
C VAL A 108 -8.82 5.92 -9.59
N SER A 109 -9.01 5.20 -8.49
CA SER A 109 -8.75 3.76 -8.46
C SER A 109 -9.70 3.03 -7.53
N ILE A 110 -9.83 1.73 -7.81
CA ILE A 110 -10.56 0.77 -7.01
C ILE A 110 -9.62 -0.39 -6.68
N LYS A 111 -9.63 -0.84 -5.44
CA LYS A 111 -8.96 -2.06 -4.98
C LYS A 111 -9.96 -2.91 -4.22
N THR A 112 -10.06 -4.19 -4.60
CA THR A 112 -10.91 -5.19 -3.96
C THR A 112 -10.09 -6.38 -3.53
N LEU A 113 -10.49 -7.01 -2.42
CA LEU A 113 -9.94 -8.26 -1.94
C LEU A 113 -11.03 -9.33 -2.02
N ASP A 114 -10.66 -10.48 -2.58
CA ASP A 114 -11.47 -11.69 -2.64
C ASP A 114 -10.84 -12.75 -1.73
N PHE A 115 -11.58 -13.14 -0.70
CA PHE A 115 -11.15 -14.13 0.29
C PHE A 115 -11.65 -15.54 -0.05
N GLY A 116 -12.36 -15.70 -1.18
CA GLY A 116 -13.04 -16.93 -1.52
C GLY A 116 -14.22 -17.24 -0.59
N ASP A 117 -14.76 -18.43 -0.75
CA ASP A 117 -15.90 -18.91 0.05
C ASP A 117 -15.43 -19.54 1.36
N ILE A 118 -15.80 -18.95 2.48
CA ILE A 118 -15.48 -19.42 3.83
C ILE A 118 -16.68 -20.17 4.39
N PRO A 119 -16.54 -21.45 4.81
CA PRO A 119 -17.66 -22.21 5.37
C PRO A 119 -18.14 -21.63 6.72
N VAL A 120 -19.45 -21.51 6.87
CA VAL A 120 -20.05 -21.14 8.15
C VAL A 120 -20.00 -22.35 9.08
N THR A 121 -19.34 -22.22 10.21
CA THR A 121 -19.23 -23.26 11.26
C THR A 121 -19.98 -22.86 12.51
N THR A 122 -20.44 -23.85 13.27
CA THR A 122 -21.06 -23.66 14.59
C THR A 122 -20.40 -24.58 15.62
N ALA A 123 -20.72 -24.40 16.89
CA ALA A 123 -20.19 -25.26 17.95
C ALA A 123 -20.62 -26.74 17.80
N THR A 124 -21.69 -27.02 17.07
CA THR A 124 -22.22 -28.37 16.81
C THR A 124 -21.86 -28.89 15.41
N GLU A 125 -21.55 -28.03 14.49
CA GLU A 125 -21.20 -28.35 13.08
C GLU A 125 -19.85 -27.73 12.75
N THR A 126 -18.81 -28.28 13.32
CA THR A 126 -17.44 -27.77 13.23
C THR A 126 -16.83 -27.90 11.83
N GLU A 127 -17.30 -28.85 11.03
CA GLU A 127 -16.87 -29.08 9.64
C GLU A 127 -17.64 -28.20 8.63
N GLY A 128 -18.64 -27.44 9.10
CA GLY A 128 -19.45 -26.54 8.31
C GLY A 128 -20.93 -26.88 8.27
N THR A 129 -21.78 -25.86 8.26
CA THR A 129 -23.23 -25.96 8.17
C THR A 129 -23.76 -26.21 6.73
N GLY A 130 -22.85 -26.20 5.74
CA GLY A 130 -23.19 -26.19 4.31
C GLY A 130 -23.42 -24.79 3.74
N ALA A 131 -23.47 -23.75 4.59
CA ALA A 131 -23.52 -22.36 4.16
C ALA A 131 -22.11 -21.78 4.04
N PHE A 132 -21.94 -20.80 3.14
CA PHE A 132 -20.69 -20.10 2.93
C PHE A 132 -20.91 -18.59 3.03
N PHE A 133 -19.85 -17.85 3.36
CA PHE A 133 -19.80 -16.40 3.26
C PHE A 133 -18.45 -15.98 2.66
N SER A 134 -18.42 -14.82 2.00
CA SER A 134 -17.20 -14.23 1.45
C SER A 134 -17.07 -12.79 1.98
N PRO A 135 -15.99 -12.46 2.70
CA PRO A 135 -15.71 -11.08 3.07
C PRO A 135 -15.47 -10.23 1.84
N ASN A 136 -15.88 -8.97 1.87
CA ASN A 136 -15.68 -8.01 0.80
C ASN A 136 -14.98 -6.76 1.34
N PHE A 137 -13.73 -6.56 0.95
CA PHE A 137 -12.93 -5.39 1.31
C PHE A 137 -12.71 -4.53 0.07
N LEU A 138 -13.11 -3.26 0.17
CA LEU A 138 -13.09 -2.30 -0.92
C LEU A 138 -12.35 -1.05 -0.49
N THR A 139 -11.48 -0.53 -1.37
CA THR A 139 -10.89 0.80 -1.24
C THR A 139 -11.08 1.57 -2.54
N LEU A 140 -11.79 2.70 -2.46
CA LEU A 140 -11.90 3.66 -3.55
C LEU A 140 -10.96 4.82 -3.28
N THR A 141 -10.19 5.25 -4.29
CA THR A 141 -9.27 6.37 -4.17
C THR A 141 -9.56 7.39 -5.26
N THR A 142 -9.59 8.66 -4.89
CA THR A 142 -9.55 9.79 -5.82
C THR A 142 -8.27 10.55 -5.60
N ASN A 143 -7.67 11.04 -6.67
CA ASN A 143 -6.38 11.72 -6.67
C ASN A 143 -6.47 13.05 -7.38
N TYR A 144 -5.74 14.02 -6.86
CA TYR A 144 -5.37 15.22 -7.58
C TYR A 144 -3.89 15.49 -7.39
N SER A 145 -3.18 15.78 -8.47
CA SER A 145 -1.78 16.18 -8.38
C SER A 145 -1.44 17.28 -9.38
N ARG A 146 -0.38 18.02 -9.06
CA ARG A 146 0.09 19.11 -9.89
C ARG A 146 1.60 19.24 -9.83
N GLN A 147 2.18 19.55 -10.99
CA GLN A 147 3.57 19.97 -11.10
C GLN A 147 3.65 21.49 -10.84
N PHE A 148 4.37 21.87 -9.78
CA PHE A 148 4.54 23.27 -9.39
C PHE A 148 5.73 23.95 -10.05
N SER A 149 6.73 23.17 -10.42
CA SER A 149 7.92 23.60 -11.17
C SER A 149 8.43 22.42 -11.98
N ASP A 150 9.41 22.65 -12.83
CA ASP A 150 10.03 21.58 -13.64
C ASP A 150 10.55 20.42 -12.78
N ASN A 151 10.81 20.68 -11.50
CA ASN A 151 11.46 19.77 -10.58
C ASN A 151 10.55 19.23 -9.47
N ALA A 152 9.43 19.91 -9.16
CA ALA A 152 8.62 19.63 -7.99
C ALA A 152 7.18 19.27 -8.36
N ARG A 153 6.71 18.16 -7.80
CA ARG A 153 5.32 17.68 -7.92
C ARG A 153 4.72 17.50 -6.54
N PHE A 154 3.43 17.76 -6.43
CA PHE A 154 2.64 17.55 -5.22
C PHE A 154 1.35 16.83 -5.58
N GLY A 155 0.86 15.96 -4.70
CA GLY A 155 -0.39 15.23 -4.91
C GLY A 155 -1.08 14.88 -3.61
N VAL A 156 -2.38 14.66 -3.73
CA VAL A 156 -3.27 14.29 -2.63
C VAL A 156 -4.17 13.15 -3.10
N ASN A 157 -4.34 12.12 -2.27
CA ASN A 157 -5.39 11.12 -2.40
C ASN A 157 -6.46 11.32 -1.33
N LEU A 158 -7.70 11.05 -1.71
CA LEU A 158 -8.80 10.83 -0.78
C LEU A 158 -9.28 9.39 -0.96
N LYS A 159 -9.37 8.63 0.13
CA LYS A 159 -9.73 7.22 0.14
C LYS A 159 -11.02 7.00 0.91
N LEU A 160 -11.91 6.19 0.34
CA LEU A 160 -13.04 5.58 1.03
C LEU A 160 -12.74 4.10 1.22
N ILE A 161 -12.89 3.62 2.43
CA ILE A 161 -12.53 2.26 2.84
C ILE A 161 -13.79 1.61 3.36
N SER A 162 -14.09 0.41 2.87
CA SER A 162 -15.21 -0.40 3.33
C SER A 162 -14.75 -1.84 3.53
N GLU A 163 -15.04 -2.38 4.69
CA GLU A 163 -14.82 -3.79 5.05
C GLU A 163 -16.16 -4.38 5.44
N GLN A 164 -16.57 -5.43 4.76
CA GLN A 164 -17.81 -6.16 5.05
C GLN A 164 -17.48 -7.63 5.30
N ILE A 165 -17.99 -8.15 6.42
CA ILE A 165 -17.93 -9.56 6.80
C ILE A 165 -19.35 -9.95 7.17
N MET A 166 -19.96 -10.83 6.38
CA MET A 166 -21.38 -11.19 6.51
C MET A 166 -22.29 -9.94 6.56
N SER A 167 -23.00 -9.72 7.66
CA SER A 167 -23.91 -8.57 7.88
C SER A 167 -23.27 -7.47 8.75
N THR A 168 -21.95 -7.53 8.94
CA THR A 168 -21.20 -6.56 9.73
C THR A 168 -20.26 -5.76 8.82
N THR A 169 -20.28 -4.42 8.95
CA THR A 169 -19.50 -3.52 8.11
C THR A 169 -18.70 -2.52 8.94
N ALA A 170 -17.51 -2.17 8.47
CA ALA A 170 -16.74 -1.03 8.94
C ALA A 170 -16.40 -0.11 7.76
N ASN A 171 -16.68 1.18 7.91
CA ASN A 171 -16.38 2.18 6.89
C ASN A 171 -15.44 3.23 7.44
N GLY A 172 -14.52 3.69 6.60
CA GLY A 172 -13.52 4.67 6.94
C GLY A 172 -13.17 5.61 5.81
N PHE A 173 -12.46 6.66 6.19
CA PHE A 173 -11.95 7.67 5.29
C PHE A 173 -10.47 7.91 5.61
N ALA A 174 -9.64 8.05 4.57
CA ALA A 174 -8.23 8.37 4.71
C ALA A 174 -7.75 9.35 3.64
N THR A 175 -6.64 10.02 3.92
CA THR A 175 -5.97 10.95 3.01
C THR A 175 -4.51 10.57 2.90
N ASP A 176 -3.96 10.66 1.67
CA ASP A 176 -2.52 10.59 1.44
C ASP A 176 -2.03 11.94 0.90
N LEU A 177 -0.81 12.30 1.29
CA LEU A 177 -0.10 13.48 0.80
C LEU A 177 1.23 13.02 0.19
N GLY A 178 1.59 13.56 -0.97
CA GLY A 178 2.82 13.20 -1.64
C GLY A 178 3.57 14.38 -2.22
N VAL A 179 4.88 14.26 -2.23
CA VAL A 179 5.81 15.20 -2.87
C VAL A 179 6.88 14.42 -3.60
N GLN A 180 7.26 14.89 -4.78
CA GLN A 180 8.44 14.41 -5.52
C GLN A 180 9.26 15.61 -5.96
N TYR A 181 10.59 15.45 -5.89
CA TYR A 181 11.54 16.46 -6.33
C TYR A 181 12.69 15.81 -7.09
N ALA A 182 12.94 16.27 -8.33
CA ALA A 182 14.05 15.85 -9.15
C ALA A 182 15.13 16.96 -9.19
N PHE A 183 16.40 16.61 -8.97
CA PHE A 183 17.49 17.58 -8.97
C PHE A 183 17.95 17.89 -10.39
N GLU A 184 18.02 19.17 -10.78
CA GLU A 184 18.43 19.58 -12.14
C GLU A 184 19.87 19.18 -12.53
N ASN A 185 20.78 19.25 -11.56
CA ASN A 185 22.22 19.07 -11.81
C ASN A 185 22.78 17.77 -11.25
N LEU A 186 21.93 16.91 -10.74
CA LEU A 186 22.28 15.61 -10.18
C LEU A 186 21.29 14.55 -10.68
N PRO A 187 21.76 13.37 -11.06
CA PRO A 187 20.88 12.27 -11.45
C PRO A 187 20.18 11.66 -10.22
N LEU A 188 19.51 12.51 -9.45
CA LEU A 188 18.94 12.19 -8.15
C LEU A 188 17.51 12.71 -8.05
N SER A 189 16.63 11.89 -7.48
CA SER A 189 15.24 12.27 -7.16
C SER A 189 14.91 11.86 -5.73
N VAL A 190 14.12 12.68 -5.05
CA VAL A 190 13.63 12.44 -3.69
C VAL A 190 12.12 12.44 -3.71
N GLY A 191 11.51 11.54 -2.96
CA GLY A 191 10.06 11.46 -2.78
C GLY A 191 9.71 11.28 -1.31
N VAL A 192 8.62 11.92 -0.91
CA VAL A 192 8.02 11.74 0.41
C VAL A 192 6.53 11.48 0.22
N ALA A 193 6.01 10.46 0.90
CA ALA A 193 4.58 10.19 0.92
C ALA A 193 4.14 9.91 2.35
N LEU A 194 3.10 10.60 2.80
CA LEU A 194 2.42 10.36 4.06
C LEU A 194 1.05 9.77 3.72
N LYS A 195 0.81 8.51 4.11
CA LYS A 195 -0.34 7.73 3.63
C LYS A 195 -1.25 7.29 4.75
N ASN A 196 -2.51 7.08 4.39
CA ASN A 196 -3.56 6.52 5.25
C ASN A 196 -3.85 7.35 6.51
N LEU A 197 -3.74 8.67 6.42
CA LEU A 197 -4.14 9.57 7.49
C LEU A 197 -5.67 9.61 7.56
N GLY A 198 -6.27 9.06 8.59
CA GLY A 198 -7.72 8.99 8.73
C GLY A 198 -8.20 8.79 10.15
N GLY A 199 -9.54 8.76 10.29
CA GLY A 199 -10.20 8.47 11.55
C GLY A 199 -10.20 6.97 11.87
N ARG A 200 -10.68 6.66 13.08
CA ARG A 200 -10.89 5.27 13.50
C ARG A 200 -12.08 4.66 12.77
N MET A 201 -12.00 3.38 12.49
CA MET A 201 -13.10 2.57 11.99
C MET A 201 -13.68 1.71 13.11
N THR A 202 -14.96 1.34 12.97
CA THR A 202 -15.65 0.49 13.94
C THR A 202 -16.61 -0.41 13.18
N TYR A 203 -16.58 -1.70 13.48
CA TYR A 203 -17.53 -2.65 12.94
C TYR A 203 -18.92 -2.46 13.55
N ASN A 204 -19.94 -2.44 12.71
CA ASN A 204 -21.36 -2.35 13.05
C ASN A 204 -22.16 -3.31 12.17
N GLY A 205 -23.17 -3.95 12.73
CA GLY A 205 -24.03 -4.85 11.96
C GLY A 205 -24.87 -5.77 12.85
N SER A 206 -25.78 -6.50 12.22
CA SER A 206 -26.69 -7.40 12.92
C SER A 206 -25.99 -8.61 13.54
N ASP A 207 -24.82 -9.00 13.02
CA ASP A 207 -24.07 -10.15 13.57
C ASP A 207 -23.45 -9.84 14.95
N LEU A 208 -23.44 -8.56 15.34
CA LEU A 208 -23.05 -8.12 16.68
C LEU A 208 -24.24 -8.10 17.66
N GLU A 209 -25.43 -8.52 17.23
CA GLU A 209 -26.63 -8.58 18.08
C GLU A 209 -26.86 -10.02 18.57
N GLN A 210 -27.06 -10.17 19.85
CA GLN A 210 -27.36 -11.45 20.47
C GLN A 210 -28.70 -11.37 21.18
N ASN A 211 -29.53 -12.40 21.01
CA ASN A 211 -30.74 -12.58 21.78
C ASN A 211 -30.38 -13.29 23.08
N GLN A 212 -30.62 -12.66 24.21
CA GLN A 212 -30.31 -13.22 25.49
C GLN A 212 -31.49 -13.01 26.48
N VAL A 213 -31.79 -14.02 27.26
CA VAL A 213 -32.69 -13.89 28.37
C VAL A 213 -31.90 -13.28 29.53
N PRO A 214 -32.34 -12.14 30.12
CA PRO A 214 -31.65 -11.53 31.24
C PRO A 214 -31.47 -12.50 32.42
N ALA A 215 -30.31 -12.46 33.06
CA ALA A 215 -30.06 -13.33 34.23
C ALA A 215 -31.05 -13.04 35.36
N GLY A 216 -31.66 -14.11 35.92
CA GLY A 216 -32.66 -13.99 36.97
C GLY A 216 -34.08 -13.78 36.48
N SER A 217 -34.33 -13.88 35.17
CA SER A 217 -35.69 -13.77 34.60
C SER A 217 -36.55 -14.99 34.90
N GLU A 218 -37.86 -14.77 35.03
CA GLU A 218 -38.84 -15.86 35.19
C GLU A 218 -39.07 -16.59 33.86
N SER A 219 -39.61 -17.83 33.97
CA SER A 219 -39.96 -18.62 32.78
C SER A 219 -41.02 -17.90 31.97
N GLY A 220 -40.75 -17.65 30.67
CA GLY A 220 -41.62 -16.89 29.77
C GLY A 220 -41.26 -15.42 29.59
N THR A 221 -40.16 -14.96 30.17
CA THR A 221 -39.62 -13.61 29.92
C THR A 221 -39.29 -13.41 28.44
N ILE A 222 -39.57 -12.22 27.91
CA ILE A 222 -39.29 -11.84 26.54
C ILE A 222 -37.76 -11.81 26.37
N VAL A 223 -37.29 -12.43 25.29
CA VAL A 223 -35.87 -12.39 24.90
C VAL A 223 -35.52 -10.96 24.50
N GLU A 224 -34.55 -10.39 25.18
CA GLU A 224 -34.01 -9.05 24.82
C GLU A 224 -32.86 -9.18 23.86
N ARG A 225 -32.77 -8.18 22.97
CA ARG A 225 -31.70 -8.10 22.00
C ARG A 225 -30.59 -7.23 22.60
N PHE A 226 -29.44 -7.83 22.81
CA PHE A 226 -28.21 -7.15 23.23
C PHE A 226 -27.29 -6.93 22.04
N ARG A 227 -26.71 -5.74 21.97
CA ARG A 227 -25.71 -5.40 20.95
C ARG A 227 -24.32 -5.35 21.57
N ILE A 228 -23.39 -6.10 20.99
CA ILE A 228 -21.97 -6.04 21.35
C ILE A 228 -21.37 -4.82 20.66
N HIS A 229 -20.76 -3.93 21.43
CA HIS A 229 -20.00 -2.81 20.88
C HIS A 229 -18.59 -3.28 20.49
N ALA A 230 -18.31 -3.31 19.18
CA ALA A 230 -16.96 -3.55 18.69
C ALA A 230 -16.05 -2.37 19.04
N GLN A 231 -14.82 -2.67 19.42
CA GLN A 231 -13.81 -1.64 19.66
C GLN A 231 -13.40 -0.98 18.34
N SER A 232 -13.22 0.34 18.35
CA SER A 232 -12.70 1.06 17.22
C SER A 232 -11.20 0.80 17.04
N PHE A 233 -10.75 0.72 15.79
CA PHE A 233 -9.35 0.53 15.42
C PHE A 233 -8.84 1.69 14.56
N GLU A 234 -7.54 1.94 14.62
CA GLU A 234 -6.86 2.98 13.84
C GLU A 234 -6.49 2.45 12.45
N LEU A 235 -6.33 3.38 11.49
CA LEU A 235 -5.78 3.05 10.17
C LEU A 235 -4.25 2.97 10.25
N PRO A 236 -3.61 2.12 9.42
CA PRO A 236 -2.16 1.98 9.40
C PRO A 236 -1.51 3.15 8.65
N ALA A 237 -1.21 4.23 9.35
CA ALA A 237 -0.53 5.38 8.78
C ALA A 237 0.92 5.04 8.41
N LEU A 238 1.38 5.52 7.24
CA LEU A 238 2.73 5.31 6.72
C LEU A 238 3.39 6.63 6.40
N LEU A 239 4.68 6.75 6.71
CA LEU A 239 5.57 7.77 6.18
C LEU A 239 6.66 7.10 5.35
N ASP A 240 6.61 7.30 4.04
CA ASP A 240 7.61 6.81 3.09
C ASP A 240 8.54 7.96 2.67
N ILE A 241 9.85 7.70 2.73
CA ILE A 241 10.88 8.63 2.25
C ILE A 241 11.77 7.85 1.30
N GLY A 242 11.80 8.24 0.04
CA GLY A 242 12.52 7.53 -1.02
C GLY A 242 13.52 8.39 -1.75
N LEU A 243 14.58 7.76 -2.22
CA LEU A 243 15.65 8.32 -3.02
C LEU A 243 15.87 7.44 -4.25
N THR A 244 16.00 8.04 -5.43
CA THR A 244 16.40 7.33 -6.65
C THR A 244 17.62 7.99 -7.24
N TYR A 245 18.62 7.18 -7.58
CA TYR A 245 19.83 7.57 -8.28
C TYR A 245 19.87 6.94 -9.67
N GLN A 246 20.05 7.76 -10.71
CA GLN A 246 20.06 7.36 -12.12
C GLN A 246 21.47 7.57 -12.72
N PRO A 247 22.44 6.65 -12.48
CA PRO A 247 23.84 6.84 -12.91
C PRO A 247 24.03 6.88 -14.42
N ILE A 248 23.22 6.10 -15.14
CA ILE A 248 23.22 6.01 -16.60
C ILE A 248 21.79 5.90 -17.11
N ALA A 249 21.60 6.20 -18.39
CA ALA A 249 20.28 6.08 -19.02
C ALA A 249 19.70 4.66 -18.85
N GLY A 250 18.46 4.59 -18.37
CA GLY A 250 17.73 3.36 -18.15
C GLY A 250 18.02 2.63 -16.84
N LEU A 251 19.10 2.94 -16.10
CA LEU A 251 19.39 2.34 -14.79
C LEU A 251 18.92 3.22 -13.66
N GLU A 252 18.07 2.68 -12.79
CA GLU A 252 17.55 3.32 -11.59
C GLU A 252 17.93 2.48 -10.36
N LEU A 253 18.62 3.09 -9.42
CA LEU A 253 18.93 2.51 -8.11
C LEU A 253 18.12 3.27 -7.06
N MET A 254 17.34 2.54 -6.28
CA MET A 254 16.34 3.09 -5.38
C MET A 254 16.56 2.63 -3.96
N GLY A 255 16.32 3.53 -3.01
CA GLY A 255 16.24 3.22 -1.61
C GLY A 255 15.08 3.98 -0.98
N ALA A 256 14.35 3.33 -0.09
CA ALA A 256 13.29 3.99 0.67
C ALA A 256 13.25 3.50 2.11
N PHE A 257 12.86 4.39 2.99
CA PHE A 257 12.52 4.10 4.37
C PHE A 257 11.02 4.29 4.56
N THR A 258 10.37 3.29 5.14
CA THR A 258 8.95 3.32 5.49
C THR A 258 8.81 3.24 7.01
N ASN A 259 8.27 4.29 7.63
CA ASN A 259 7.80 4.24 9.00
C ASN A 259 6.32 3.82 9.00
N ASN A 260 6.01 2.76 9.74
CA ASN A 260 4.67 2.19 9.84
C ASN A 260 4.14 2.33 11.26
N SER A 261 3.00 3.00 11.44
CA SER A 261 2.39 3.22 12.76
C SER A 261 1.86 1.93 13.40
N ALA A 262 1.61 0.90 12.60
CA ALA A 262 0.93 -0.33 13.02
C ALA A 262 1.80 -1.58 12.93
N SER A 263 3.04 -1.46 12.43
CA SER A 263 3.94 -2.58 12.22
C SER A 263 5.40 -2.11 12.28
N THR A 264 6.31 -2.99 11.94
CA THR A 264 7.75 -2.72 11.88
C THR A 264 8.08 -1.73 10.77
N ASN A 265 9.01 -0.83 11.01
CA ASN A 265 9.59 0.01 9.98
C ASN A 265 10.38 -0.83 8.98
N THR A 266 10.45 -0.40 7.71
CA THR A 266 11.18 -1.12 6.68
C THR A 266 12.17 -0.23 5.94
N LEU A 267 13.28 -0.84 5.55
CA LEU A 267 14.22 -0.32 4.55
C LEU A 267 14.04 -1.12 3.27
N ASN A 268 13.77 -0.41 2.19
CA ASN A 268 13.49 -0.99 0.88
C ASN A 268 14.60 -0.57 -0.08
N PHE A 269 15.15 -1.53 -0.82
CA PHE A 269 16.19 -1.32 -1.83
C PHE A 269 15.76 -1.96 -3.13
N ALA A 270 15.99 -1.27 -4.25
CA ALA A 270 15.64 -1.81 -5.57
C ALA A 270 16.56 -1.31 -6.66
N GLY A 271 16.64 -2.09 -7.74
CA GLY A 271 17.24 -1.70 -8.99
C GLY A 271 16.31 -2.00 -10.16
N LYS A 272 16.21 -1.10 -11.11
CA LYS A 272 15.46 -1.27 -12.36
C LYS A 272 16.33 -0.87 -13.53
N TYR A 273 16.29 -1.68 -14.59
CA TYR A 273 16.91 -1.36 -15.86
C TYR A 273 15.85 -1.39 -16.96
N SER A 274 15.81 -0.31 -17.74
CA SER A 274 14.85 -0.13 -18.84
C SER A 274 15.59 0.12 -20.14
N LEU A 275 15.25 -0.66 -21.17
CA LEU A 275 15.84 -0.54 -22.51
C LEU A 275 14.81 -0.85 -23.59
N LYS A 276 14.61 0.08 -24.53
CA LYS A 276 13.76 -0.11 -25.74
C LYS A 276 12.37 -0.67 -25.44
N GLY A 277 11.71 -0.13 -24.41
CA GLY A 277 10.36 -0.56 -24.04
C GLY A 277 10.30 -1.84 -23.19
N ILE A 278 11.43 -2.41 -22.82
CA ILE A 278 11.49 -3.54 -21.87
C ILE A 278 12.09 -3.01 -20.56
N TRP A 279 11.51 -3.40 -19.44
CA TRP A 279 12.12 -3.18 -18.14
C TRP A 279 12.27 -4.50 -17.38
N VAL A 280 13.33 -4.60 -16.61
CA VAL A 280 13.55 -5.64 -15.63
C VAL A 280 13.98 -4.99 -14.31
N GLY A 281 13.54 -5.53 -13.20
CA GLY A 281 13.89 -4.95 -11.91
C GLY A 281 13.68 -5.93 -10.78
N GLY A 282 14.26 -5.60 -9.65
CA GLY A 282 14.09 -6.36 -8.44
C GLY A 282 14.34 -5.51 -7.22
N GLY A 283 13.78 -5.92 -6.12
CA GLY A 283 13.89 -5.24 -4.85
C GLY A 283 13.82 -6.19 -3.67
N MET A 284 14.14 -5.64 -2.53
CA MET A 284 14.01 -6.32 -1.25
C MET A 284 13.59 -5.34 -0.17
N SER A 285 12.84 -5.83 0.79
CA SER A 285 12.44 -5.08 1.98
C SER A 285 13.00 -5.78 3.21
N THR A 286 13.65 -5.03 4.08
CA THR A 286 14.16 -5.55 5.35
C THR A 286 13.45 -4.84 6.50
N ALA A 287 13.15 -5.56 7.58
CA ALA A 287 12.69 -4.92 8.79
C ALA A 287 13.80 -4.01 9.35
N SER A 288 13.42 -2.77 9.69
CA SER A 288 14.32 -1.81 10.35
C SER A 288 13.88 -1.69 11.80
N ILE A 289 14.44 -2.53 12.65
CA ILE A 289 14.21 -2.45 14.09
C ILE A 289 15.36 -1.66 14.71
N ILE A 290 15.02 -0.49 15.22
CA ILE A 290 15.93 0.32 16.03
C ILE A 290 15.51 0.08 17.48
N GLY A 291 16.24 -0.76 18.17
CA GLY A 291 15.98 -1.09 19.56
C GLY A 291 16.97 -2.13 20.07
N ASP A 292 17.04 -2.25 21.35
CA ASP A 292 17.80 -3.29 22.03
C ASP A 292 16.97 -4.58 22.07
N GLN A 293 17.63 -5.73 21.93
CA GLN A 293 17.03 -7.06 22.09
C GLN A 293 16.32 -7.21 23.45
N GLY A 294 16.73 -6.45 24.44
CA GLY A 294 16.19 -6.48 25.79
C GLY A 294 16.31 -7.85 26.43
N GLU A 295 15.22 -8.35 27.02
CA GLU A 295 15.16 -9.68 27.65
C GLU A 295 14.80 -10.82 26.68
N ASN A 296 14.63 -10.54 25.36
CA ASN A 296 14.28 -11.55 24.38
C ASN A 296 15.48 -12.47 24.10
N THR A 297 15.22 -13.75 23.92
CA THR A 297 16.24 -14.70 23.43
C THR A 297 16.57 -14.42 21.97
N ASP A 298 17.74 -14.85 21.48
CA ASP A 298 18.15 -14.70 20.07
C ASP A 298 17.07 -15.21 19.10
N ALA A 299 16.47 -16.36 19.40
CA ALA A 299 15.40 -16.93 18.56
C ALA A 299 14.13 -16.07 18.55
N GLN A 300 13.74 -15.49 19.69
CA GLN A 300 12.60 -14.58 19.75
C GLN A 300 12.89 -13.27 19.01
N TRP A 301 14.12 -12.77 19.13
CA TRP A 301 14.55 -11.58 18.42
C TRP A 301 14.57 -11.80 16.91
N ASP A 302 15.12 -12.93 16.45
CA ASP A 302 15.13 -13.30 15.04
C ASP A 302 13.71 -13.45 14.47
N ASP A 303 12.79 -14.08 15.20
CA ASP A 303 11.38 -14.19 14.78
C ASP A 303 10.67 -12.83 14.69
N MET A 304 10.94 -11.93 15.63
CA MET A 304 10.34 -10.57 15.66
C MET A 304 10.91 -9.67 14.55
N THR A 305 12.16 -9.89 14.14
CA THR A 305 12.87 -9.07 13.16
C THR A 305 12.80 -9.64 11.74
N LYS A 306 12.39 -10.89 11.59
CA LYS A 306 12.30 -11.56 10.30
C LYS A 306 11.20 -10.96 9.44
N SER A 307 11.56 -10.47 8.27
CA SER A 307 10.58 -10.00 7.31
C SER A 307 9.75 -11.17 6.76
N LEU A 308 8.42 -11.01 6.73
CA LEU A 308 7.52 -11.96 6.06
C LEU A 308 7.83 -12.05 4.56
N TYR A 309 8.23 -10.95 3.96
CA TYR A 309 8.50 -10.88 2.53
C TYR A 309 10.01 -10.89 2.27
N GLY A 310 10.41 -11.70 1.30
CA GLY A 310 11.77 -11.77 0.81
C GLY A 310 12.01 -10.88 -0.40
N ALA A 311 12.86 -11.35 -1.31
CA ALA A 311 13.15 -10.65 -2.55
C ALA A 311 11.95 -10.62 -3.50
N SER A 312 11.85 -9.55 -4.26
CA SER A 312 10.89 -9.39 -5.35
C SER A 312 11.61 -9.15 -6.68
N LEU A 313 11.03 -9.67 -7.75
CA LEU A 313 11.53 -9.55 -9.11
C LEU A 313 10.36 -9.26 -10.05
N GLY A 314 10.63 -8.54 -11.14
CA GLY A 314 9.63 -8.31 -12.15
C GLY A 314 10.22 -7.85 -13.46
N ALA A 315 9.39 -7.96 -14.50
CA ALA A 315 9.69 -7.51 -15.83
C ALA A 315 8.41 -7.02 -16.53
N GLY A 316 8.59 -6.18 -17.52
CA GLY A 316 7.48 -5.73 -18.33
C GLY A 316 7.94 -5.28 -19.70
N VAL A 317 6.98 -5.21 -20.60
CA VAL A 317 7.17 -4.79 -21.99
C VAL A 317 6.14 -3.72 -22.35
N SER A 318 6.62 -2.70 -23.04
CA SER A 318 5.82 -1.61 -23.61
C SER A 318 5.76 -1.75 -25.12
N VAL A 319 4.56 -1.86 -25.66
CA VAL A 319 4.31 -2.01 -27.09
C VAL A 319 3.52 -0.80 -27.60
N PRO A 320 4.07 -0.01 -28.52
CA PRO A 320 3.31 1.05 -29.16
C PRO A 320 2.26 0.45 -30.12
N LEU A 321 1.00 0.87 -29.99
CA LEU A 321 -0.14 0.47 -30.80
C LEU A 321 -0.78 1.72 -31.44
N GLY A 322 -0.13 2.28 -32.44
CA GLY A 322 -0.54 3.56 -33.03
C GLY A 322 -0.38 4.72 -32.04
N GLU A 323 -1.48 5.37 -31.67
CA GLU A 323 -1.50 6.45 -30.67
C GLU A 323 -1.55 5.92 -29.22
N LEU A 324 -1.80 4.63 -29.06
CA LEU A 324 -1.86 3.98 -27.76
C LEU A 324 -0.51 3.34 -27.40
N LYS A 325 -0.25 3.17 -26.13
CA LYS A 325 0.86 2.42 -25.58
C LYS A 325 0.33 1.33 -24.64
N LEU A 326 0.60 0.08 -24.96
CA LEU A 326 0.24 -1.06 -24.13
C LEU A 326 1.47 -1.51 -23.31
N ASP A 327 1.37 -1.47 -22.01
CA ASP A 327 2.36 -2.00 -21.08
C ASP A 327 1.82 -3.27 -20.42
N ILE A 328 2.58 -4.36 -20.49
CA ILE A 328 2.27 -5.62 -19.79
C ILE A 328 3.43 -5.92 -18.86
N SER A 329 3.12 -6.17 -17.60
CA SER A 329 4.12 -6.38 -16.56
C SER A 329 3.74 -7.56 -15.68
N TYR A 330 4.75 -8.32 -15.26
CA TYR A 330 4.60 -9.42 -14.32
C TYR A 330 5.64 -9.30 -13.22
N SER A 331 5.25 -9.65 -12.00
CA SER A 331 6.16 -9.65 -10.85
C SER A 331 5.85 -10.79 -9.89
N LEU A 332 6.90 -11.21 -9.23
CA LEU A 332 6.90 -12.22 -8.18
C LEU A 332 7.56 -11.63 -6.93
N ARG A 333 6.97 -11.86 -5.77
CA ARG A 333 7.58 -11.57 -4.46
C ARG A 333 7.59 -12.85 -3.62
N THR A 334 8.77 -13.23 -3.16
CA THR A 334 8.89 -14.38 -2.28
C THR A 334 8.29 -14.10 -0.90
N VAL A 335 7.59 -15.09 -0.36
CA VAL A 335 7.02 -15.04 0.98
C VAL A 335 7.74 -16.10 1.82
N ASN A 336 8.22 -15.69 2.99
CA ASN A 336 8.88 -16.60 3.91
C ASN A 336 7.84 -17.41 4.68
N ASN A 337 8.25 -18.60 5.11
CA ASN A 337 7.47 -19.55 5.91
C ASN A 337 6.41 -20.32 5.11
N TYR A 338 5.16 -20.38 5.57
CA TYR A 338 4.15 -21.36 5.16
C TYR A 338 3.30 -20.93 3.95
N PHE A 339 3.49 -19.72 3.44
CA PHE A 339 2.65 -19.16 2.38
C PHE A 339 3.31 -19.28 1.01
N GLU A 340 2.49 -19.34 -0.02
CA GLU A 340 2.94 -19.27 -1.41
C GLU A 340 3.43 -17.85 -1.75
N ASN A 341 4.23 -17.76 -2.82
CA ASN A 341 4.75 -16.49 -3.31
C ASN A 341 3.65 -15.63 -3.90
N ASN A 342 3.74 -14.30 -3.69
CA ASN A 342 2.82 -13.40 -4.34
C ASN A 342 3.17 -13.21 -5.82
N ASN A 343 2.17 -13.30 -6.68
CA ASN A 343 2.28 -13.11 -8.11
C ASN A 343 1.33 -12.00 -8.56
N ILE A 344 1.78 -11.11 -9.41
CA ILE A 344 0.94 -10.04 -9.97
C ILE A 344 1.14 -9.92 -11.47
N LEU A 345 0.03 -9.84 -12.18
CA LEU A 345 -0.03 -9.47 -13.60
C LEU A 345 -0.70 -8.11 -13.71
N GLU A 346 -0.11 -7.22 -14.48
CA GLU A 346 -0.62 -5.87 -14.71
C GLU A 346 -0.64 -5.55 -16.20
N MET A 347 -1.71 -4.92 -16.63
CA MET A 347 -1.87 -4.36 -17.97
C MET A 347 -2.19 -2.87 -17.85
N THR A 348 -1.42 -2.03 -18.54
CA THR A 348 -1.64 -0.57 -18.57
C THR A 348 -1.76 -0.11 -20.02
N ILE A 349 -2.75 0.72 -20.30
CA ILE A 349 -2.95 1.38 -21.59
C ILE A 349 -2.76 2.88 -21.39
N GLY A 350 -1.78 3.44 -22.11
CA GLY A 350 -1.54 4.88 -22.21
C GLY A 350 -2.12 5.44 -23.53
N PHE A 351 -2.66 6.66 -23.49
CA PHE A 351 -3.26 7.36 -24.63
C PHE A 351 -3.02 8.87 -24.60
#